data_59af5a242babb35f760453fd076dbeb8
#
_entry.id   59af5a242babb35f760453fd076dbeb8
#
_cell.length_a   1.000
_cell.length_b   1.000
_cell.length_c   1.000
_cell.angle_alpha   90.00
_cell.angle_beta   90.00
_cell.angle_gamma   90.00
#
_symmetry.space_group_name_H-M   'P 1'
#
loop_
_entity.id
_entity.type
_entity.pdbx_description
1 polymer ?
#
loop_
_entity_poly.entity_id
_entity_poly.type
_entity_poly.pdbx_seq_one_letter_code
_entity_poly.pdbx_strand_id
1 'polypeptide(L)'
;MKNIRTAIIGAGYRGRYLITLLQKINLFDIIAVSDISPNLSEIISQLFAGEKIPKIYNSGTDDYRRMLNENTIDLVIIASPWHLHKEQTIEALKSGCHVAIEVKGALDIDEYPDIIHESRQNKKQVFPLENTLFRNDILAINNMIHAGIFGRLVFLQGGYRHDLTHILIDQTGNFGVQNGSESEWRSKYYKTENGDLYPTHG
;
A
#
# COMPACT_ATOMS: atom_id res chain seq x y z
N MET A 1 5.65 19.71 -17.43
CA MET A 1 6.43 18.65 -16.76
C MET A 1 6.03 17.32 -17.37
N LYS A 2 6.94 16.35 -17.44
CA LYS A 2 6.60 14.99 -17.90
C LYS A 2 5.85 14.28 -16.76
N ASN A 3 4.73 13.63 -17.07
CA ASN A 3 3.98 12.88 -16.09
C ASN A 3 4.79 11.68 -15.57
N ILE A 4 4.59 11.33 -14.31
CA ILE A 4 5.21 10.20 -13.64
C ILE A 4 4.50 8.92 -14.10
N ARG A 5 5.23 8.04 -14.82
CA ARG A 5 4.69 6.75 -15.26
C ARG A 5 4.53 5.85 -14.05
N THR A 6 3.29 5.56 -13.71
CA THR A 6 2.93 4.88 -12.47
C THR A 6 2.34 3.52 -12.75
N ALA A 7 2.79 2.50 -12.02
CA ALA A 7 2.17 1.19 -12.00
C ALA A 7 1.60 0.88 -10.62
N ILE A 8 0.57 0.03 -10.57
CA ILE A 8 -0.12 -0.32 -9.32
C ILE A 8 -0.10 -1.84 -9.15
N ILE A 9 0.32 -2.31 -7.98
CA ILE A 9 0.26 -3.70 -7.56
C ILE A 9 -0.79 -3.80 -6.44
N GLY A 10 -1.86 -4.56 -6.71
CA GLY A 10 -3.02 -4.67 -5.85
C GLY A 10 -4.13 -3.68 -6.23
N ALA A 11 -5.22 -4.20 -6.81
CA ALA A 11 -6.42 -3.46 -7.20
C ALA A 11 -7.64 -3.82 -6.34
N GLY A 12 -7.41 -4.19 -5.08
CA GLY A 12 -8.44 -4.34 -4.06
C GLY A 12 -9.10 -3.00 -3.72
N TYR A 13 -9.87 -2.95 -2.64
CA TYR A 13 -10.56 -1.72 -2.22
C TYR A 13 -9.63 -0.50 -2.17
N ARG A 14 -8.47 -0.66 -1.49
CA ARG A 14 -7.50 0.44 -1.32
C ARG A 14 -6.82 0.83 -2.62
N GLY A 15 -6.40 -0.15 -3.43
CA GLY A 15 -5.75 0.14 -4.72
C GLY A 15 -6.68 0.89 -5.67
N ARG A 16 -7.95 0.53 -5.75
CA ARG A 16 -8.96 1.24 -6.56
C ARG A 16 -9.18 2.67 -6.08
N TYR A 17 -9.22 2.88 -4.76
CA TYR A 17 -9.30 4.22 -4.20
C TYR A 17 -8.08 5.08 -4.61
N LEU A 18 -6.87 4.52 -4.53
CA LEU A 18 -5.64 5.22 -4.95
C LEU A 18 -5.65 5.52 -6.45
N ILE A 19 -6.10 4.60 -7.30
CA ILE A 19 -6.28 4.85 -8.74
C ILE A 19 -7.16 6.08 -8.96
N THR A 20 -8.34 6.10 -8.35
CA THR A 20 -9.28 7.23 -8.48
C THR A 20 -8.70 8.54 -7.96
N LEU A 21 -7.89 8.50 -6.92
CA LEU A 21 -7.22 9.68 -6.38
C LEU A 21 -6.16 10.21 -7.36
N LEU A 22 -5.32 9.32 -7.90
CA LEU A 22 -4.25 9.67 -8.84
C LEU A 22 -4.78 10.23 -10.15
N GLN A 23 -5.90 9.72 -10.66
CA GLN A 23 -6.57 10.26 -11.86
C GLN A 23 -6.97 11.74 -11.69
N LYS A 24 -7.30 12.16 -10.46
CA LYS A 24 -7.62 13.57 -10.15
C LYS A 24 -6.39 14.48 -10.11
N ILE A 25 -5.20 13.90 -10.03
CA ILE A 25 -3.94 14.62 -9.92
C ILE A 25 -3.22 14.52 -11.27
N ASN A 26 -3.22 15.60 -12.06
CA ASN A 26 -2.61 15.67 -13.40
C ASN A 26 -1.06 15.59 -13.38
N LEU A 27 -0.51 14.72 -12.57
CA LEU A 27 0.92 14.48 -12.43
C LEU A 27 1.29 13.02 -12.72
N PHE A 28 0.33 12.12 -12.62
CA PHE A 28 0.53 10.68 -12.75
C PHE A 28 -0.08 10.15 -14.05
N ASP A 29 0.66 9.27 -14.73
CA ASP A 29 0.17 8.49 -15.85
C ASP A 29 0.16 7.02 -15.42
N ILE A 30 -1.02 6.49 -15.11
CA ILE A 30 -1.17 5.10 -14.71
C ILE A 30 -1.08 4.24 -15.96
N ILE A 31 0.05 3.55 -16.12
CA ILE A 31 0.37 2.81 -17.36
C ILE A 31 0.13 1.30 -17.23
N ALA A 32 0.12 0.77 -16.01
CA ALA A 32 -0.05 -0.67 -15.77
C ALA A 32 -0.66 -0.94 -14.40
N VAL A 33 -1.45 -2.01 -14.31
CA VAL A 33 -2.05 -2.50 -13.06
C VAL A 33 -1.89 -4.01 -12.98
N SER A 34 -1.43 -4.52 -11.83
CA SER A 34 -1.34 -5.95 -11.54
C SER A 34 -2.19 -6.31 -10.33
N ASP A 35 -3.00 -7.37 -10.47
CA ASP A 35 -3.78 -7.98 -9.38
C ASP A 35 -4.13 -9.42 -9.76
N ILE A 36 -4.36 -10.27 -8.77
CA ILE A 36 -4.76 -11.67 -8.98
C ILE A 36 -6.24 -11.85 -9.34
N SER A 37 -7.04 -10.79 -9.24
CA SER A 37 -8.48 -10.83 -9.49
C SER A 37 -8.77 -11.25 -10.95
N PRO A 38 -9.60 -12.27 -11.18
CA PRO A 38 -10.00 -12.66 -12.53
C PRO A 38 -10.81 -11.56 -13.23
N ASN A 39 -11.46 -10.69 -12.47
CA ASN A 39 -12.29 -9.58 -12.97
C ASN A 39 -11.50 -8.26 -13.10
N LEU A 40 -10.17 -8.29 -13.02
CA LEU A 40 -9.36 -7.08 -13.05
C LEU A 40 -9.63 -6.22 -14.29
N SER A 41 -9.77 -6.86 -15.46
CA SER A 41 -10.03 -6.15 -16.73
C SER A 41 -11.33 -5.35 -16.70
N GLU A 42 -12.39 -5.93 -16.14
CA GLU A 42 -13.68 -5.26 -16.00
C GLU A 42 -13.60 -4.10 -15.01
N ILE A 43 -12.99 -4.32 -13.84
CA ILE A 43 -12.79 -3.31 -12.80
C ILE A 43 -12.02 -2.10 -13.36
N ILE A 44 -10.91 -2.35 -14.06
CA ILE A 44 -10.08 -1.28 -14.62
C ILE A 44 -10.80 -0.55 -15.76
N SER A 45 -11.52 -1.27 -16.63
CA SER A 45 -12.29 -0.64 -17.69
C SER A 45 -13.38 0.30 -17.16
N GLN A 46 -14.00 -0.04 -16.03
CA GLN A 46 -14.97 0.83 -15.36
C GLN A 46 -14.30 2.06 -14.75
N LEU A 47 -13.16 1.91 -14.08
CA LEU A 47 -12.42 3.01 -13.45
C LEU A 47 -11.83 4.00 -14.46
N PHE A 48 -11.49 3.53 -15.66
CA PHE A 48 -10.90 4.33 -16.74
C PHE A 48 -11.91 4.62 -17.87
N ALA A 49 -13.20 4.61 -17.56
CA ALA A 49 -14.25 4.87 -18.56
C ALA A 49 -14.03 6.26 -19.23
N GLY A 50 -13.75 6.26 -20.53
CA GLY A 50 -13.45 7.47 -21.31
C GLY A 50 -11.98 7.91 -21.29
N GLU A 51 -11.11 7.18 -20.61
CA GLU A 51 -9.67 7.43 -20.56
C GLU A 51 -8.87 6.27 -21.21
N LYS A 52 -7.55 6.47 -21.34
CA LYS A 52 -6.67 5.38 -21.80
C LYS A 52 -6.55 4.31 -20.72
N ILE A 53 -7.00 3.10 -21.05
CA ILE A 53 -6.93 1.94 -20.16
C ILE A 53 -5.46 1.52 -19.99
N PRO A 54 -4.95 1.36 -18.76
CA PRO A 54 -3.61 0.85 -18.50
C PRO A 54 -3.48 -0.61 -18.91
N LYS A 55 -2.25 -1.09 -19.12
CA LYS A 55 -1.99 -2.52 -19.33
C LYS A 55 -2.36 -3.31 -18.07
N ILE A 56 -2.95 -4.49 -18.27
CA ILE A 56 -3.47 -5.36 -17.22
C ILE A 56 -2.61 -6.61 -17.10
N TYR A 57 -2.27 -6.96 -15.85
CA TYR A 57 -1.44 -8.09 -15.48
C TYR A 57 -2.15 -8.90 -14.39
N ASN A 58 -2.81 -10.01 -14.75
CA ASN A 58 -3.61 -10.82 -13.84
C ASN A 58 -3.49 -12.34 -14.09
N SER A 59 -2.37 -12.77 -14.66
CA SER A 59 -2.13 -14.19 -14.98
C SER A 59 -1.63 -15.00 -13.78
N GLY A 60 -1.55 -14.42 -12.59
CA GLY A 60 -1.12 -15.10 -11.36
C GLY A 60 -0.47 -14.16 -10.37
N THR A 61 -0.03 -14.69 -9.23
CA THR A 61 0.57 -13.95 -8.12
C THR A 61 1.84 -13.19 -8.52
N ASP A 62 2.59 -13.70 -9.48
CA ASP A 62 3.88 -13.16 -9.92
C ASP A 62 3.79 -12.30 -11.18
N ASP A 63 2.59 -12.06 -11.69
CA ASP A 63 2.42 -11.31 -12.93
C ASP A 63 2.88 -9.83 -12.82
N TYR A 64 2.99 -9.31 -11.59
CA TYR A 64 3.61 -8.01 -11.33
C TYR A 64 5.08 -7.97 -11.75
N ARG A 65 5.83 -9.10 -11.70
CA ARG A 65 7.23 -9.17 -12.18
C ARG A 65 7.29 -8.97 -13.70
N ARG A 66 6.35 -9.58 -14.43
CA ARG A 66 6.22 -9.35 -15.87
C ARG A 66 5.88 -7.89 -16.15
N MET A 67 4.96 -7.29 -15.38
CA MET A 67 4.64 -5.87 -15.47
C MET A 67 5.87 -4.98 -15.30
N LEU A 68 6.71 -5.26 -14.30
CA LEU A 68 7.94 -4.51 -14.04
C LEU A 68 8.94 -4.63 -15.19
N ASN A 69 9.07 -5.82 -15.79
CA ASN A 69 10.01 -6.09 -16.88
C ASN A 69 9.57 -5.51 -18.23
N GLU A 70 8.28 -5.48 -18.52
CA GLU A 70 7.74 -5.07 -19.82
C GLU A 70 7.50 -3.56 -19.95
N ASN A 71 7.59 -2.81 -18.87
CA ASN A 71 7.26 -1.38 -18.88
C ASN A 71 8.37 -0.53 -18.28
N THR A 72 8.51 0.68 -18.79
CA THR A 72 9.37 1.69 -18.16
C THR A 72 8.54 2.48 -17.15
N ILE A 73 8.74 2.18 -15.86
CA ILE A 73 7.96 2.68 -14.74
C ILE A 73 8.84 3.61 -13.90
N ASP A 74 8.31 4.76 -13.51
CA ASP A 74 9.00 5.70 -12.61
C ASP A 74 8.62 5.43 -11.15
N LEU A 75 7.34 5.08 -10.89
CA LEU A 75 6.78 4.85 -9.57
C LEU A 75 5.91 3.61 -9.56
N VAL A 76 6.12 2.74 -8.59
CA VAL A 76 5.21 1.62 -8.28
C VAL A 76 4.46 1.93 -6.98
N ILE A 77 3.13 1.80 -7.03
CA ILE A 77 2.28 1.86 -5.83
C ILE A 77 1.91 0.45 -5.43
N ILE A 78 2.19 0.07 -4.19
CA ILE A 78 1.91 -1.26 -3.65
C ILE A 78 0.76 -1.15 -2.66
N ALA A 79 -0.37 -1.79 -2.98
CA ALA A 79 -1.59 -1.85 -2.20
C ALA A 79 -2.14 -3.28 -2.09
N SER A 80 -1.25 -4.26 -2.18
CA SER A 80 -1.48 -5.69 -2.03
C SER A 80 -1.60 -6.08 -0.54
N PRO A 81 -1.87 -7.35 -0.21
CA PRO A 81 -1.78 -7.86 1.16
C PRO A 81 -0.38 -7.71 1.77
N TRP A 82 -0.30 -7.41 3.07
CA TRP A 82 0.93 -7.03 3.79
C TRP A 82 2.10 -7.99 3.65
N HIS A 83 1.84 -9.30 3.60
CA HIS A 83 2.87 -10.33 3.48
C HIS A 83 3.62 -10.32 2.14
N LEU A 84 3.09 -9.60 1.15
CA LEU A 84 3.71 -9.44 -0.17
C LEU A 84 4.52 -8.13 -0.27
N HIS A 85 4.34 -7.21 0.68
CA HIS A 85 4.88 -5.87 0.60
C HIS A 85 6.41 -5.85 0.48
N LYS A 86 7.12 -6.60 1.34
CA LYS A 86 8.59 -6.67 1.30
C LYS A 86 9.10 -7.11 -0.07
N GLU A 87 8.61 -8.26 -0.54
CA GLU A 87 9.07 -8.85 -1.79
C GLU A 87 8.78 -7.94 -2.98
N GLN A 88 7.56 -7.45 -3.10
CA GLN A 88 7.15 -6.57 -4.18
C GLN A 88 7.92 -5.24 -4.18
N THR A 89 8.21 -4.70 -2.99
CA THR A 89 9.03 -3.49 -2.84
C THR A 89 10.45 -3.72 -3.35
N ILE A 90 11.09 -4.81 -2.94
CA ILE A 90 12.45 -5.16 -3.36
C ILE A 90 12.53 -5.33 -4.87
N GLU A 91 11.59 -6.06 -5.46
CA GLU A 91 11.55 -6.28 -6.91
C GLU A 91 11.33 -4.98 -7.70
N ALA A 92 10.44 -4.11 -7.22
CA ALA A 92 10.23 -2.80 -7.84
C ALA A 92 11.49 -1.91 -7.77
N LEU A 93 12.18 -1.90 -6.62
CA LEU A 93 13.44 -1.16 -6.45
C LEU A 93 14.54 -1.68 -7.40
N LYS A 94 14.70 -3.00 -7.50
CA LYS A 94 15.64 -3.64 -8.43
C LYS A 94 15.33 -3.34 -9.89
N SER A 95 14.05 -3.19 -10.22
CA SER A 95 13.60 -2.77 -11.56
C SER A 95 13.81 -1.28 -11.84
N GLY A 96 14.42 -0.54 -10.90
CA GLY A 96 14.73 0.87 -11.06
C GLY A 96 13.55 1.81 -10.82
N CYS A 97 12.51 1.39 -10.09
CA CYS A 97 11.35 2.19 -9.76
C CYS A 97 11.47 2.81 -8.36
N HIS A 98 10.90 3.99 -8.17
CA HIS A 98 10.53 4.45 -6.84
C HIS A 98 9.31 3.67 -6.35
N VAL A 99 9.12 3.56 -5.04
CA VAL A 99 8.00 2.79 -4.47
C VAL A 99 7.20 3.67 -3.51
N ALA A 100 5.88 3.65 -3.66
CA ALA A 100 4.94 4.13 -2.66
C ALA A 100 4.16 2.93 -2.13
N ILE A 101 4.27 2.67 -0.83
CA ILE A 101 3.75 1.44 -0.24
C ILE A 101 2.69 1.73 0.81
N GLU A 102 1.57 1.01 0.75
CA GLU A 102 0.51 1.09 1.76
C GLU A 102 1.00 0.56 3.11
N VAL A 103 0.34 0.98 4.15
CA VAL A 103 0.56 0.55 5.52
C VAL A 103 0.12 -0.93 5.67
N LYS A 104 0.94 -1.79 6.22
CA LYS A 104 2.32 -1.65 6.71
C LYS A 104 3.31 -1.83 5.56
N GLY A 105 4.46 -1.18 5.62
CA GLY A 105 5.51 -1.37 4.62
C GLY A 105 6.13 -2.79 4.64
N ALA A 106 6.09 -3.47 5.78
CA ALA A 106 6.51 -4.86 5.97
C ALA A 106 5.74 -5.49 7.14
N LEU A 107 5.74 -6.80 7.28
CA LEU A 107 5.09 -7.50 8.40
C LEU A 107 5.90 -7.42 9.68
N ASP A 108 7.20 -7.63 9.57
CA ASP A 108 8.13 -7.67 10.68
C ASP A 108 9.14 -6.51 10.60
N ILE A 109 9.62 -6.08 11.78
CA ILE A 109 10.64 -5.04 11.87
C ILE A 109 11.95 -5.47 11.20
N ASP A 110 12.27 -6.76 11.26
CA ASP A 110 13.47 -7.33 10.68
C ASP A 110 13.46 -7.37 9.13
N GLU A 111 12.33 -7.08 8.52
CA GLU A 111 12.20 -6.98 7.07
C GLU A 111 12.61 -5.60 6.51
N TYR A 112 12.56 -4.55 7.33
CA TYR A 112 12.88 -3.18 6.89
C TYR A 112 14.35 -2.98 6.51
N PRO A 113 15.36 -3.59 7.16
CA PRO A 113 16.74 -3.49 6.74
C PRO A 113 16.98 -3.87 5.28
N ASP A 114 16.33 -4.93 4.79
CA ASP A 114 16.45 -5.36 3.39
C ASP A 114 15.86 -4.32 2.43
N ILE A 115 14.70 -3.77 2.74
CA ILE A 115 14.05 -2.71 1.96
C ILE A 115 14.95 -1.46 1.90
N ILE A 116 15.50 -1.06 3.05
CA ILE A 116 16.39 0.11 3.14
C ILE A 116 17.68 -0.14 2.35
N HIS A 117 18.23 -1.35 2.44
CA HIS A 117 19.42 -1.74 1.70
C HIS A 117 19.19 -1.61 0.19
N GLU A 118 18.12 -2.22 -0.35
CA GLU A 118 17.79 -2.18 -1.77
C GLU A 118 17.46 -0.76 -2.25
N SER A 119 16.76 0.02 -1.44
CA SER A 119 16.49 1.42 -1.72
C SER A 119 17.79 2.22 -1.96
N ARG A 120 18.78 2.04 -1.07
CA ARG A 120 20.09 2.69 -1.17
C ARG A 120 20.90 2.18 -2.36
N GLN A 121 20.95 0.86 -2.57
CA GLN A 121 21.72 0.24 -3.66
C GLN A 121 21.22 0.72 -5.03
N ASN A 122 19.90 0.77 -5.22
CA ASN A 122 19.30 1.19 -6.48
C ASN A 122 19.09 2.71 -6.59
N LYS A 123 19.46 3.49 -5.55
CA LYS A 123 19.24 4.95 -5.47
C LYS A 123 17.77 5.34 -5.74
N LYS A 124 16.86 4.54 -5.23
CA LYS A 124 15.42 4.73 -5.33
C LYS A 124 14.82 4.95 -3.94
N GLN A 125 13.71 5.64 -3.88
CA GLN A 125 13.04 5.96 -2.62
C GLN A 125 11.87 5.04 -2.39
N VAL A 126 11.65 4.68 -1.13
CA VAL A 126 10.44 4.04 -0.64
C VAL A 126 9.68 5.07 0.19
N PHE A 127 8.43 5.29 -0.14
CA PHE A 127 7.56 6.25 0.51
C PHE A 127 6.35 5.52 1.14
N PRO A 128 6.19 5.54 2.47
CA PRO A 128 5.00 4.97 3.11
C PRO A 128 3.79 5.87 2.86
N LEU A 129 2.67 5.27 2.43
CA LEU A 129 1.41 5.98 2.19
C LEU A 129 0.62 6.18 3.48
N GLU A 130 1.27 6.67 4.53
CA GLU A 130 0.66 6.99 5.81
C GLU A 130 -0.01 8.37 5.74
N ASN A 131 -1.31 8.37 5.51
CA ASN A 131 -2.07 9.60 5.28
C ASN A 131 -2.33 10.42 6.55
N THR A 132 -2.30 9.81 7.74
CA THR A 132 -2.57 10.52 9.00
C THR A 132 -1.50 11.54 9.34
N LEU A 133 -0.25 11.33 8.90
CA LEU A 133 0.84 12.28 9.09
C LEU A 133 0.58 13.65 8.45
N PHE A 134 -0.26 13.69 7.42
CA PHE A 134 -0.57 14.91 6.67
C PHE A 134 -1.87 15.59 7.11
N ARG A 135 -2.48 15.14 8.19
CA ARG A 135 -3.64 15.82 8.78
C ARG A 135 -3.24 17.18 9.32
N ASN A 136 -4.11 18.17 9.15
CA ASN A 136 -3.83 19.55 9.59
C ASN A 136 -3.54 19.67 11.10
N ASP A 137 -4.22 18.88 11.93
CA ASP A 137 -3.99 18.83 13.37
C ASP A 137 -2.60 18.26 13.72
N ILE A 138 -2.17 17.19 13.04
CA ILE A 138 -0.85 16.58 13.23
C ILE A 138 0.26 17.52 12.74
N LEU A 139 0.08 18.15 11.58
CA LEU A 139 1.01 19.16 11.08
C LEU A 139 1.12 20.38 12.02
N ALA A 140 -0.01 20.83 12.58
CA ALA A 140 -0.01 21.92 13.54
C ALA A 140 0.76 21.54 14.81
N ILE A 141 0.51 20.36 15.39
CA ILE A 141 1.24 19.85 16.56
C ILE A 141 2.75 19.77 16.26
N ASN A 142 3.13 19.25 15.11
CA ASN A 142 4.53 19.16 14.69
C ASN A 142 5.19 20.55 14.62
N ASN A 143 4.51 21.53 14.03
CA ASN A 143 4.99 22.90 13.97
C ASN A 143 5.12 23.53 15.36
N MET A 144 4.19 23.26 16.27
CA MET A 144 4.25 23.74 17.66
C MET A 144 5.42 23.11 18.42
N ILE A 145 5.72 21.83 18.18
CA ILE A 145 6.90 21.15 18.74
C ILE A 145 8.18 21.85 18.25
N HIS A 146 8.32 22.08 16.95
CA HIS A 146 9.49 22.76 16.37
C HIS A 146 9.64 24.20 16.85
N ALA A 147 8.53 24.88 17.10
CA ALA A 147 8.54 26.24 17.67
C ALA A 147 8.83 26.27 19.19
N GLY A 148 9.02 25.11 19.82
CA GLY A 148 9.34 25.02 21.27
C GLY A 148 8.18 25.35 22.19
N ILE A 149 6.93 25.44 21.70
CA ILE A 149 5.74 25.84 22.45
C ILE A 149 5.49 24.91 23.63
N PHE A 150 5.79 23.63 23.49
CA PHE A 150 5.63 22.62 24.55
C PHE A 150 6.85 22.50 25.47
N GLY A 151 7.93 23.25 25.21
CA GLY A 151 9.19 23.07 25.91
C GLY A 151 9.81 21.68 25.66
N ARG A 152 10.46 21.11 26.68
CA ARG A 152 10.99 19.73 26.56
C ARG A 152 9.86 18.71 26.62
N LEU A 153 9.65 18.00 25.53
CA LEU A 153 8.69 16.91 25.49
C LEU A 153 9.16 15.76 26.40
N VAL A 154 8.30 15.36 27.33
CA VAL A 154 8.56 14.28 28.29
C VAL A 154 7.72 13.05 27.95
N PHE A 155 6.51 13.25 27.44
CA PHE A 155 5.57 12.18 27.12
C PHE A 155 4.68 12.60 25.97
N LEU A 156 4.39 11.65 25.09
CA LEU A 156 3.45 11.78 23.97
C LEU A 156 2.56 10.54 23.95
N GLN A 157 1.26 10.75 23.83
CA GLN A 157 0.28 9.66 23.70
C GLN A 157 -0.63 9.93 22.52
N GLY A 158 -0.73 8.96 21.64
CA GLY A 158 -1.69 8.92 20.54
C GLY A 158 -2.60 7.71 20.66
N GLY A 159 -3.77 7.77 20.05
CA GLY A 159 -4.72 6.64 19.99
C GLY A 159 -5.47 6.65 18.68
N TYR A 160 -5.65 5.46 18.12
CA TYR A 160 -6.47 5.20 16.95
C TYR A 160 -7.51 4.13 17.30
N ARG A 161 -8.78 4.46 17.12
CA ARG A 161 -9.87 3.51 17.33
C ARG A 161 -10.72 3.45 16.09
N HIS A 162 -10.90 2.24 15.59
CA HIS A 162 -11.70 1.98 14.39
C HIS A 162 -12.52 0.71 14.58
N ASP A 163 -13.80 0.77 14.24
CA ASP A 163 -14.62 -0.43 14.15
C ASP A 163 -14.32 -1.14 12.82
N LEU A 164 -13.64 -2.26 12.91
CA LEU A 164 -13.29 -3.12 11.78
C LEU A 164 -14.18 -4.36 11.68
N THR A 165 -15.24 -4.44 12.48
CA THR A 165 -16.15 -5.61 12.53
C THR A 165 -16.61 -6.01 11.13
N HIS A 166 -16.96 -5.04 10.30
CA HIS A 166 -17.47 -5.27 8.94
C HIS A 166 -16.45 -5.87 7.95
N ILE A 167 -15.16 -5.82 8.26
CA ILE A 167 -14.10 -6.40 7.42
C ILE A 167 -13.42 -7.61 8.06
N LEU A 168 -13.64 -7.83 9.36
CA LEU A 168 -12.99 -8.90 10.12
C LEU A 168 -13.93 -10.06 10.45
N ILE A 169 -15.22 -9.80 10.52
CA ILE A 169 -16.25 -10.76 10.90
C ILE A 169 -17.25 -10.90 9.75
N ASP A 170 -17.55 -12.13 9.36
CA ASP A 170 -18.59 -12.41 8.36
C ASP A 170 -20.00 -12.29 8.94
N GLN A 171 -21.00 -12.45 8.07
CA GLN A 171 -22.42 -12.39 8.46
C GLN A 171 -22.85 -13.50 9.42
N THR A 172 -22.05 -14.54 9.57
CA THR A 172 -22.28 -15.66 10.52
C THR A 172 -21.54 -15.48 11.84
N GLY A 173 -20.81 -14.37 12.00
CA GLY A 173 -20.05 -14.06 13.22
C GLY A 173 -18.67 -14.72 13.30
N ASN A 174 -18.20 -15.36 12.22
CA ASN A 174 -16.87 -15.96 12.18
C ASN A 174 -15.80 -14.95 11.84
N PHE A 175 -14.68 -15.02 12.53
CA PHE A 175 -13.49 -14.23 12.26
C PHE A 175 -12.64 -14.88 11.16
N GLY A 176 -12.33 -14.12 10.12
CA GLY A 176 -11.50 -14.60 9.02
C GLY A 176 -12.28 -15.46 8.02
N VAL A 177 -12.87 -14.85 7.04
CA VAL A 177 -13.68 -15.52 6.00
C VAL A 177 -12.78 -16.16 4.93
N GLN A 178 -13.09 -17.40 4.55
CA GLN A 178 -12.41 -18.11 3.44
C GLN A 178 -12.99 -17.71 2.07
N ASN A 179 -12.88 -16.45 1.69
CA ASN A 179 -13.45 -15.96 0.44
C ASN A 179 -12.56 -14.96 -0.34
N GLY A 180 -11.26 -14.90 -0.02
CA GLY A 180 -10.33 -13.95 -0.64
C GLY A 180 -10.55 -12.49 -0.20
N SER A 181 -11.40 -12.24 0.79
CA SER A 181 -11.67 -10.90 1.33
C SER A 181 -10.53 -10.38 2.19
N GLU A 182 -10.59 -9.09 2.54
CA GLU A 182 -9.62 -8.49 3.49
C GLU A 182 -9.57 -9.23 4.82
N SER A 183 -10.69 -9.74 5.30
CA SER A 183 -10.76 -10.51 6.55
C SER A 183 -9.98 -11.83 6.46
N GLU A 184 -9.95 -12.49 5.31
CA GLU A 184 -9.23 -13.76 5.17
C GLU A 184 -7.72 -13.60 5.32
N TRP A 185 -7.10 -12.72 4.53
CA TRP A 185 -5.64 -12.55 4.61
C TRP A 185 -5.21 -11.85 5.90
N ARG A 186 -6.02 -10.93 6.42
CA ARG A 186 -5.74 -10.27 7.70
C ARG A 186 -5.76 -11.28 8.85
N SER A 187 -6.73 -12.17 8.92
CA SER A 187 -6.85 -13.15 10.00
C SER A 187 -5.62 -14.06 10.14
N LYS A 188 -4.92 -14.33 9.03
CA LYS A 188 -3.70 -15.13 9.04
C LYS A 188 -2.54 -14.45 9.77
N TYR A 189 -2.57 -13.12 9.84
CA TYR A 189 -1.49 -12.30 10.43
C TYR A 189 -1.90 -11.59 11.72
N TYR A 190 -3.12 -11.86 12.22
CA TYR A 190 -3.59 -11.33 13.48
C TYR A 190 -3.17 -12.13 14.69
N LYS A 191 -2.89 -13.41 14.51
CA LYS A 191 -2.50 -14.31 15.59
C LYS A 191 -1.01 -14.55 15.53
N THR A 192 -0.31 -14.26 16.62
CA THR A 192 1.04 -14.76 16.84
C THR A 192 1.01 -16.27 17.09
N GLU A 193 2.15 -16.94 17.05
CA GLU A 193 2.30 -18.36 17.40
C GLU A 193 1.76 -18.67 18.81
N ASN A 194 1.74 -17.69 19.71
CA ASN A 194 1.21 -17.80 21.08
C ASN A 194 -0.29 -17.49 21.19
N GLY A 195 -0.98 -17.23 20.07
CA GLY A 195 -2.41 -16.93 20.06
C GLY A 195 -2.77 -15.48 20.35
N ASP A 196 -1.79 -14.61 20.56
CA ASP A 196 -2.02 -13.18 20.77
C ASP A 196 -2.49 -12.48 19.47
N LEU A 197 -3.38 -11.52 19.61
CA LEU A 197 -3.81 -10.70 18.48
C LEU A 197 -2.72 -9.66 18.13
N TYR A 198 -2.25 -9.71 16.91
CA TYR A 198 -1.35 -8.68 16.41
C TYR A 198 -2.07 -7.31 16.30
N PRO A 199 -1.49 -6.21 16.77
CA PRO A 199 -2.05 -4.88 16.52
C PRO A 199 -2.01 -4.60 15.01
N THR A 200 -3.15 -4.42 14.42
CA THR A 200 -3.36 -4.50 12.97
C THR A 200 -3.40 -3.18 12.23
N HIS A 201 -3.42 -2.10 12.98
CA HIS A 201 -3.07 -0.78 12.50
C HIS A 201 -2.03 -0.23 13.46
N GLY A 202 -0.81 -0.16 12.96
CA GLY A 202 0.32 0.36 13.70
C GLY A 202 0.25 1.83 13.95
#